data_dbfb3e4991c26f79d8fbcfd0e1e793ff
#
_entry.id   dbfb3e4991c26f79d8fbcfd0e1e793ff
#
_cell.length_a   1.000
_cell.length_b   1.000
_cell.length_c   1.000
_cell.angle_alpha   90.00
_cell.angle_beta   90.00
_cell.angle_gamma   90.00
#
_symmetry.space_group_name_H-M   'P 1'
#
loop_
_entity.id
_entity.type
_entity.pdbx_description
1 polymer ?
#
loop_
_entity_poly.entity_id
_entity_poly.type
_entity_poly.pdbx_seq_one_letter_code
_entity_poly.pdbx_strand_id
1 'polypeptide(L)'
;YKRQVSNTYAWEIQTEEYGEGLAEHLRYHNNKILGIVNGIDTDIWNPATDKLLAADYDEKSAIKNKKINKKALQESLGLDVDEHKMVIGLISRLTNQKGLDLVNDVIPGIMDEHTQVVVLGTGDSQYENTFRYYENKYKGNFCAYIAYNENVAHNIYAGCDALLVPSRFEPCGLTQLIAMRYGAVPIVRETGGLKDTVQPYNMFENTGNGFTFDRYESGLLYDAINRAKTLYFENRKSWDDMVIRDMNKDVSWEKSAKQYKDMYVGLTPRD
;
A
#
# COMPACT_ATOMS: atom_id res chain seq x y z
N TYR A 1 21.99 13.28 -16.40
CA TYR A 1 21.17 13.03 -15.22
C TYR A 1 20.56 11.63 -15.27
N LYS A 2 20.60 10.91 -14.14
CA LYS A 2 19.88 9.64 -13.94
C LYS A 2 18.70 9.90 -13.02
N ARG A 3 17.50 9.56 -13.47
CA ARG A 3 16.29 9.72 -12.71
C ARG A 3 15.88 8.41 -12.08
N GLN A 4 15.49 8.48 -10.81
CA GLN A 4 14.85 7.40 -10.08
C GLN A 4 13.39 7.76 -9.73
N VAL A 5 12.60 6.77 -9.40
CA VAL A 5 11.16 6.91 -9.15
C VAL A 5 10.82 7.19 -7.67
N SER A 6 11.81 7.50 -6.85
CA SER A 6 11.67 8.08 -5.50
C SER A 6 13.02 8.60 -5.00
N ASN A 7 13.01 9.52 -4.05
CA ASN A 7 14.25 10.05 -3.44
C ASN A 7 14.93 8.99 -2.58
N THR A 8 14.19 8.29 -1.76
CA THR A 8 14.73 7.20 -0.94
C THR A 8 15.36 6.12 -1.81
N TYR A 9 14.72 5.69 -2.90
CA TYR A 9 15.30 4.70 -3.80
C TYR A 9 16.55 5.24 -4.51
N ALA A 10 16.56 6.51 -4.90
CA ALA A 10 17.75 7.15 -5.46
C ALA A 10 18.95 7.09 -4.50
N TRP A 11 18.71 7.14 -3.19
CA TRP A 11 19.73 6.95 -2.16
C TRP A 11 20.07 5.46 -1.94
N GLU A 12 19.05 4.58 -1.84
CA GLU A 12 19.23 3.15 -1.60
C GLU A 12 20.14 2.47 -2.63
N ILE A 13 19.97 2.78 -3.92
CA ILE A 13 20.80 2.19 -4.99
C ILE A 13 22.29 2.61 -4.94
N GLN A 14 22.63 3.57 -4.11
CA GLN A 14 24.02 3.98 -3.84
C GLN A 14 24.65 3.20 -2.68
N THR A 15 23.90 2.29 -2.05
CA THR A 15 24.39 1.39 -1.01
C THR A 15 24.82 0.03 -1.61
N GLU A 16 25.67 -0.70 -0.90
CA GLU A 16 26.08 -2.05 -1.36
C GLU A 16 24.90 -3.02 -1.37
N GLU A 17 23.93 -2.83 -0.47
CA GLU A 17 22.76 -3.70 -0.34
C GLU A 17 21.80 -3.62 -1.55
N TYR A 18 21.61 -2.41 -2.12
CA TYR A 18 20.62 -2.18 -3.20
C TYR A 18 21.27 -1.77 -4.51
N GLY A 19 22.59 -1.59 -4.55
CA GLY A 19 23.30 -1.08 -5.72
C GLY A 19 23.65 -2.12 -6.78
N GLU A 20 23.41 -3.42 -6.51
CA GLU A 20 23.63 -4.54 -7.47
C GLU A 20 25.04 -4.48 -8.12
N GLY A 21 26.06 -4.15 -7.32
CA GLY A 21 27.44 -3.99 -7.79
C GLY A 21 27.74 -2.64 -8.45
N LEU A 22 26.79 -1.72 -8.55
CA LEU A 22 26.96 -0.38 -9.13
C LEU A 22 27.04 0.74 -8.08
N ALA A 23 27.02 0.42 -6.80
CA ALA A 23 26.93 1.39 -5.71
C ALA A 23 28.03 2.46 -5.76
N GLU A 24 29.29 2.09 -5.96
CA GLU A 24 30.42 3.00 -6.07
C GLU A 24 30.29 3.95 -7.26
N HIS A 25 29.91 3.42 -8.43
CA HIS A 25 29.69 4.20 -9.64
C HIS A 25 28.54 5.21 -9.45
N LEU A 26 27.46 4.79 -8.79
CA LEU A 26 26.32 5.65 -8.51
C LEU A 26 26.68 6.74 -7.50
N ARG A 27 27.43 6.41 -6.42
CA ARG A 27 27.96 7.40 -5.46
C ARG A 27 28.83 8.44 -6.13
N TYR A 28 29.74 8.02 -7.01
CA TYR A 28 30.60 8.94 -7.78
C TYR A 28 29.79 9.95 -8.63
N HIS A 29 28.61 9.55 -9.09
CA HIS A 29 27.71 10.37 -9.90
C HIS A 29 26.46 10.85 -9.14
N ASN A 30 26.50 10.90 -7.80
CA ASN A 30 25.32 11.21 -6.98
C ASN A 30 24.68 12.58 -7.29
N ASN A 31 25.48 13.58 -7.69
CA ASN A 31 25.02 14.91 -8.10
C ASN A 31 24.19 14.91 -9.40
N LYS A 32 24.13 13.78 -10.11
CA LYS A 32 23.35 13.57 -11.33
C LYS A 32 22.13 12.64 -11.10
N ILE A 33 21.91 12.19 -9.88
CA ILE A 33 20.80 11.31 -9.53
C ILE A 33 19.71 12.13 -8.86
N LEU A 34 18.49 12.01 -9.35
CA LEU A 34 17.30 12.69 -8.82
C LEU A 34 16.16 11.68 -8.69
N GLY A 35 15.46 11.72 -7.57
CA GLY A 35 14.23 10.97 -7.34
C GLY A 35 12.99 11.82 -7.60
N ILE A 36 12.06 11.30 -8.40
CA ILE A 36 10.74 11.90 -8.61
C ILE A 36 9.70 10.78 -8.47
N VAL A 37 8.88 10.86 -7.43
CA VAL A 37 7.81 9.87 -7.20
C VAL A 37 6.78 9.94 -8.34
N ASN A 38 6.36 8.78 -8.84
CA ASN A 38 5.29 8.72 -9.85
C ASN A 38 3.94 9.10 -9.22
N GLY A 39 3.05 9.66 -10.04
CA GLY A 39 1.64 9.75 -9.69
C GLY A 39 0.85 8.52 -10.15
N ILE A 40 -0.45 8.53 -9.90
CA ILE A 40 -1.42 7.59 -10.45
C ILE A 40 -2.36 8.31 -11.42
N ASP A 41 -3.01 7.53 -12.30
CA ASP A 41 -4.10 8.03 -13.13
C ASP A 41 -5.35 8.21 -12.26
N THR A 42 -5.69 9.47 -11.96
CA THR A 42 -6.81 9.81 -11.08
C THR A 42 -8.18 9.80 -11.79
N ASP A 43 -8.23 9.54 -13.09
CA ASP A 43 -9.47 9.27 -13.81
C ASP A 43 -9.85 7.79 -13.68
N ILE A 44 -8.86 6.90 -13.84
CA ILE A 44 -9.04 5.45 -13.67
C ILE A 44 -9.22 5.10 -12.18
N TRP A 45 -8.31 5.60 -11.32
CA TRP A 45 -8.33 5.33 -9.88
C TRP A 45 -9.10 6.43 -9.14
N ASN A 46 -10.42 6.44 -9.29
CA ASN A 46 -11.29 7.45 -8.69
C ASN A 46 -12.57 6.84 -8.10
N PRO A 47 -12.64 6.67 -6.76
CA PRO A 47 -13.80 6.04 -6.13
C PRO A 47 -15.13 6.80 -6.33
N ALA A 48 -15.08 8.07 -6.75
CA ALA A 48 -16.30 8.85 -7.04
C ALA A 48 -16.93 8.52 -8.41
N THR A 49 -16.16 7.89 -9.32
CA THR A 49 -16.62 7.61 -10.69
C THR A 49 -16.38 6.17 -11.14
N ASP A 50 -15.81 5.35 -10.26
CA ASP A 50 -15.43 3.97 -10.52
C ASP A 50 -16.65 3.05 -10.63
N LYS A 51 -16.96 2.62 -11.85
CA LYS A 51 -18.13 1.77 -12.16
C LYS A 51 -18.03 0.32 -11.69
N LEU A 52 -16.87 -0.08 -11.15
CA LEU A 52 -16.65 -1.41 -10.62
C LEU A 52 -17.08 -1.56 -9.15
N LEU A 53 -17.36 -0.44 -8.49
CA LEU A 53 -17.71 -0.40 -7.07
C LEU A 53 -19.20 -0.66 -6.83
N ALA A 54 -19.52 -1.24 -5.69
CA ALA A 54 -20.90 -1.40 -5.23
C ALA A 54 -21.55 -0.05 -4.85
N ALA A 55 -20.75 0.91 -4.38
CA ALA A 55 -21.17 2.28 -4.11
C ALA A 55 -20.01 3.24 -4.39
N ASP A 56 -20.27 4.25 -5.21
CA ASP A 56 -19.34 5.36 -5.45
C ASP A 56 -19.17 6.21 -4.18
N TYR A 57 -17.99 6.80 -3.97
CA TYR A 57 -17.75 7.70 -2.84
C TYR A 57 -16.61 8.70 -3.10
N ASP A 58 -16.73 9.82 -2.43
CA ASP A 58 -15.70 10.85 -2.26
C ASP A 58 -15.26 10.93 -0.79
N GLU A 59 -14.39 11.87 -0.45
CA GLU A 59 -13.91 12.07 0.91
C GLU A 59 -15.03 12.40 1.93
N LYS A 60 -16.19 12.93 1.49
CA LYS A 60 -17.31 13.28 2.37
C LYS A 60 -18.22 12.10 2.66
N SER A 61 -18.30 11.16 1.72
CA SER A 61 -19.16 9.99 1.80
C SER A 61 -18.41 8.70 2.12
N ALA A 62 -17.07 8.72 2.14
CA ALA A 62 -16.20 7.56 2.29
C ALA A 62 -16.55 6.69 3.50
N ILE A 63 -16.67 7.30 4.69
CA ILE A 63 -16.91 6.54 5.94
C ILE A 63 -18.21 5.74 5.88
N LYS A 64 -19.22 6.24 5.19
CA LYS A 64 -20.49 5.53 4.98
C LYS A 64 -20.38 4.50 3.85
N ASN A 65 -19.90 4.91 2.67
CA ASN A 65 -19.99 4.11 1.45
C ASN A 65 -18.91 3.02 1.37
N LYS A 66 -17.76 3.18 2.04
CA LYS A 66 -16.79 2.09 2.21
C LYS A 66 -17.37 0.88 2.94
N LYS A 67 -18.33 1.06 3.85
CA LYS A 67 -19.04 -0.05 4.49
C LYS A 67 -19.84 -0.88 3.48
N ILE A 68 -20.45 -0.23 2.47
CA ILE A 68 -21.20 -0.91 1.40
C ILE A 68 -20.22 -1.69 0.53
N ASN A 69 -19.09 -1.09 0.16
CA ASN A 69 -18.05 -1.75 -0.63
C ASN A 69 -17.38 -2.91 0.14
N LYS A 70 -17.16 -2.74 1.44
CA LYS A 70 -16.63 -3.81 2.30
C LYS A 70 -17.57 -5.02 2.35
N LYS A 71 -18.88 -4.78 2.55
CA LYS A 71 -19.88 -5.84 2.51
C LYS A 71 -19.87 -6.56 1.16
N ALA A 72 -19.88 -5.82 0.06
CA ALA A 72 -19.84 -6.39 -1.30
C ALA A 72 -18.55 -7.19 -1.55
N LEU A 73 -17.40 -6.71 -1.05
CA LEU A 73 -16.13 -7.44 -1.11
C LEU A 73 -16.22 -8.76 -0.35
N GLN A 74 -16.71 -8.73 0.89
CA GLN A 74 -16.88 -9.93 1.72
C GLN A 74 -17.78 -10.96 1.02
N GLU A 75 -18.94 -10.53 0.51
CA GLU A 75 -19.88 -11.40 -0.22
C GLU A 75 -19.24 -12.01 -1.48
N SER A 76 -18.57 -11.19 -2.28
CA SER A 76 -17.99 -11.64 -3.57
C SER A 76 -16.82 -12.60 -3.42
N LEU A 77 -16.10 -12.53 -2.30
CA LEU A 77 -14.92 -13.35 -2.03
C LEU A 77 -15.18 -14.50 -1.04
N GLY A 78 -16.44 -14.71 -0.63
CA GLY A 78 -16.82 -15.80 0.28
C GLY A 78 -16.32 -15.63 1.69
N LEU A 79 -16.08 -14.39 2.12
CA LEU A 79 -15.77 -14.06 3.51
C LEU A 79 -17.06 -13.92 4.33
N ASP A 80 -16.95 -14.10 5.65
CA ASP A 80 -18.05 -13.79 6.56
C ASP A 80 -18.40 -12.31 6.46
N VAL A 81 -19.67 -12.00 6.25
CA VAL A 81 -20.13 -10.62 6.14
C VAL A 81 -20.26 -10.02 7.54
N ASP A 82 -19.33 -9.16 7.90
CA ASP A 82 -19.30 -8.48 9.19
C ASP A 82 -18.61 -7.12 9.06
N GLU A 83 -19.35 -6.03 9.31
CA GLU A 83 -18.81 -4.67 9.25
C GLU A 83 -17.79 -4.36 10.36
N HIS A 84 -17.82 -5.13 11.47
CA HIS A 84 -16.95 -4.92 12.63
C HIS A 84 -15.58 -5.56 12.45
N LYS A 85 -15.40 -6.51 11.54
CA LYS A 85 -14.09 -7.08 11.23
C LYS A 85 -13.23 -6.09 10.44
N MET A 86 -11.95 -6.01 10.77
CA MET A 86 -10.98 -5.26 9.97
C MET A 86 -10.55 -6.10 8.77
N VAL A 87 -10.73 -5.58 7.56
CA VAL A 87 -10.29 -6.24 6.31
C VAL A 87 -8.94 -5.67 5.88
N ILE A 88 -7.92 -6.52 5.83
CA ILE A 88 -6.57 -6.19 5.39
C ILE A 88 -6.37 -6.76 3.97
N GLY A 89 -6.16 -5.90 2.98
CA GLY A 89 -5.87 -6.27 1.61
C GLY A 89 -4.36 -6.40 1.35
N LEU A 90 -3.98 -7.31 0.45
CA LEU A 90 -2.64 -7.42 -0.13
C LEU A 90 -2.80 -7.65 -1.63
N ILE A 91 -2.29 -6.73 -2.45
CA ILE A 91 -2.35 -6.78 -3.91
C ILE A 91 -0.94 -6.70 -4.45
N SER A 92 -0.39 -7.81 -4.97
CA SER A 92 0.96 -7.80 -5.51
C SER A 92 1.26 -9.03 -6.37
N ARG A 93 2.40 -8.99 -7.08
CA ARG A 93 3.04 -10.22 -7.54
C ARG A 93 3.47 -11.04 -6.32
N LEU A 94 3.22 -12.35 -6.33
CA LEU A 94 3.54 -13.21 -5.21
C LEU A 94 5.01 -13.68 -5.28
N THR A 95 5.94 -12.76 -5.02
CA THR A 95 7.38 -12.99 -5.07
C THR A 95 8.07 -12.54 -3.77
N ASN A 96 9.28 -13.03 -3.52
CA ASN A 96 10.06 -12.69 -2.33
C ASN A 96 10.30 -11.17 -2.20
N GLN A 97 10.43 -10.44 -3.32
CA GLN A 97 10.56 -8.97 -3.32
C GLN A 97 9.42 -8.29 -2.55
N LYS A 98 8.23 -8.85 -2.56
CA LYS A 98 7.03 -8.25 -1.97
C LYS A 98 6.85 -8.53 -0.46
N GLY A 99 7.86 -9.16 0.18
CA GLY A 99 7.87 -9.39 1.62
C GLY A 99 6.87 -10.44 2.09
N LEU A 100 6.56 -11.41 1.22
CA LEU A 100 5.56 -12.42 1.50
C LEU A 100 6.03 -13.47 2.51
N ASP A 101 7.33 -13.62 2.70
CA ASP A 101 7.93 -14.36 3.79
C ASP A 101 7.56 -13.73 5.15
N LEU A 102 7.67 -12.41 5.29
CA LEU A 102 7.24 -11.71 6.50
C LEU A 102 5.71 -11.87 6.72
N VAL A 103 4.92 -11.75 5.64
CA VAL A 103 3.46 -11.95 5.72
C VAL A 103 3.13 -13.35 6.20
N ASN A 104 3.79 -14.36 5.64
CA ASN A 104 3.60 -15.75 6.05
C ASN A 104 3.86 -15.97 7.54
N ASP A 105 4.92 -15.35 8.06
CA ASP A 105 5.28 -15.46 9.48
C ASP A 105 4.24 -14.81 10.41
N VAL A 106 3.63 -13.69 10.00
CA VAL A 106 2.72 -12.93 10.87
C VAL A 106 1.26 -13.37 10.78
N ILE A 107 0.82 -13.99 9.67
CA ILE A 107 -0.58 -14.44 9.49
C ILE A 107 -1.10 -15.22 10.71
N PRO A 108 -0.40 -16.23 11.26
CA PRO A 108 -0.93 -16.98 12.40
C PRO A 108 -1.18 -16.13 13.65
N GLY A 109 -0.44 -15.03 13.82
CA GLY A 109 -0.55 -14.14 14.97
C GLY A 109 -1.57 -13.00 14.80
N ILE A 110 -1.87 -12.59 13.57
CA ILE A 110 -2.81 -11.50 13.32
C ILE A 110 -4.25 -11.98 13.07
N MET A 111 -4.41 -13.26 12.66
CA MET A 111 -5.72 -13.86 12.42
C MET A 111 -6.44 -14.15 13.73
N ASP A 112 -7.50 -13.42 13.98
CA ASP A 112 -8.42 -13.57 15.08
C ASP A 112 -9.88 -13.44 14.59
N GLU A 113 -10.83 -13.42 15.49
CA GLU A 113 -12.26 -13.30 15.17
C GLU A 113 -12.65 -11.93 14.58
N HIS A 114 -11.79 -10.91 14.72
CA HIS A 114 -12.03 -9.55 14.27
C HIS A 114 -11.23 -9.17 13.01
N THR A 115 -10.44 -10.08 12.44
CA THR A 115 -9.55 -9.78 11.31
C THR A 115 -9.88 -10.66 10.11
N GLN A 116 -9.96 -10.02 8.95
CA GLN A 116 -10.03 -10.69 7.65
C GLN A 116 -8.85 -10.27 6.78
N VAL A 117 -8.34 -11.19 5.96
CA VAL A 117 -7.24 -10.94 5.03
C VAL A 117 -7.65 -11.36 3.64
N VAL A 118 -7.39 -10.49 2.67
CA VAL A 118 -7.60 -10.74 1.24
C VAL A 118 -6.29 -10.59 0.50
N VAL A 119 -5.86 -11.64 -0.17
CA VAL A 119 -4.66 -11.63 -1.02
C VAL A 119 -5.09 -11.74 -2.48
N LEU A 120 -4.63 -10.81 -3.32
CA LEU A 120 -4.79 -10.84 -4.77
C LEU A 120 -3.43 -10.85 -5.43
N GLY A 121 -3.15 -11.85 -6.27
CA GLY A 121 -1.95 -11.91 -7.07
C GLY A 121 -1.59 -13.32 -7.54
N THR A 122 -0.52 -13.38 -8.34
CA THR A 122 0.10 -14.64 -8.80
C THR A 122 1.61 -14.53 -8.71
N GLY A 123 2.31 -15.64 -8.64
CA GLY A 123 3.77 -15.65 -8.64
C GLY A 123 4.37 -17.00 -8.27
N ASP A 124 5.26 -17.01 -7.28
CA ASP A 124 5.95 -18.20 -6.85
C ASP A 124 4.98 -19.20 -6.20
N SER A 125 5.01 -20.44 -6.64
CA SER A 125 4.08 -21.49 -6.19
C SER A 125 4.12 -21.74 -4.68
N GLN A 126 5.23 -21.48 -4.02
CA GLN A 126 5.34 -21.58 -2.56
C GLN A 126 4.38 -20.62 -1.87
N TYR A 127 4.29 -19.35 -2.31
CA TYR A 127 3.38 -18.37 -1.72
C TYR A 127 1.93 -18.63 -2.09
N GLU A 128 1.67 -19.00 -3.36
CA GLU A 128 0.32 -19.37 -3.79
C GLU A 128 -0.24 -20.54 -2.95
N ASN A 129 0.56 -21.60 -2.75
CA ASN A 129 0.15 -22.75 -1.96
C ASN A 129 -0.04 -22.42 -0.48
N THR A 130 0.82 -21.57 0.08
CA THR A 130 0.73 -21.13 1.47
C THR A 130 -0.55 -20.32 1.68
N PHE A 131 -0.91 -19.41 0.78
CA PHE A 131 -2.14 -18.62 0.92
C PHE A 131 -3.40 -19.47 0.72
N ARG A 132 -3.40 -20.45 -0.19
CA ARG A 132 -4.49 -21.44 -0.30
C ARG A 132 -4.63 -22.29 0.98
N TYR A 133 -3.51 -22.62 1.64
CA TYR A 133 -3.55 -23.27 2.95
C TYR A 133 -4.22 -22.39 4.00
N TYR A 134 -3.88 -21.09 4.07
CA TYR A 134 -4.52 -20.17 5.01
C TYR A 134 -6.00 -19.95 4.71
N GLU A 135 -6.40 -19.87 3.46
CA GLU A 135 -7.81 -19.80 3.06
C GLU A 135 -8.60 -21.01 3.60
N ASN A 136 -8.03 -22.22 3.49
CA ASN A 136 -8.65 -23.42 4.04
C ASN A 136 -8.68 -23.44 5.57
N LYS A 137 -7.62 -22.91 6.20
CA LYS A 137 -7.48 -22.89 7.66
C LYS A 137 -8.39 -21.85 8.32
N TYR A 138 -8.53 -20.70 7.71
CA TYR A 138 -9.27 -19.54 8.24
C TYR A 138 -10.52 -19.24 7.38
N LYS A 139 -11.34 -20.27 7.12
CA LYS A 139 -12.56 -20.14 6.32
C LYS A 139 -13.43 -18.99 6.80
N GLY A 140 -13.91 -18.16 5.85
CA GLY A 140 -14.69 -16.97 6.15
C GLY A 140 -13.87 -15.74 6.58
N ASN A 141 -12.57 -15.92 6.90
CA ASN A 141 -11.69 -14.83 7.35
C ASN A 141 -10.45 -14.64 6.47
N PHE A 142 -10.16 -15.54 5.56
CA PHE A 142 -9.03 -15.42 4.63
C PHE A 142 -9.47 -15.79 3.22
N CYS A 143 -9.13 -14.96 2.24
CA CYS A 143 -9.32 -15.24 0.81
C CYS A 143 -7.99 -15.14 0.07
N ALA A 144 -7.64 -16.19 -0.68
CA ALA A 144 -6.50 -16.26 -1.56
C ALA A 144 -6.97 -16.21 -3.02
N TYR A 145 -7.21 -15.03 -3.56
CA TYR A 145 -7.57 -14.84 -4.97
C TYR A 145 -6.31 -14.92 -5.84
N ILE A 146 -5.94 -16.13 -6.24
CA ILE A 146 -4.70 -16.40 -7.00
C ILE A 146 -4.96 -16.19 -8.48
N ALA A 147 -4.96 -14.93 -8.90
CA ALA A 147 -5.11 -14.48 -10.29
C ALA A 147 -4.62 -13.04 -10.46
N TYR A 148 -4.41 -12.61 -11.70
CA TYR A 148 -4.39 -11.20 -12.07
C TYR A 148 -5.82 -10.78 -12.42
N ASN A 149 -6.39 -9.85 -11.66
CA ASN A 149 -7.76 -9.37 -11.93
C ASN A 149 -7.89 -7.92 -11.45
N GLU A 150 -7.96 -6.99 -12.39
CA GLU A 150 -8.04 -5.56 -12.12
C GLU A 150 -9.37 -5.17 -11.45
N ASN A 151 -10.48 -5.78 -11.88
CA ASN A 151 -11.78 -5.51 -11.27
C ASN A 151 -11.81 -5.89 -9.79
N VAL A 152 -11.22 -7.05 -9.45
CA VAL A 152 -11.09 -7.47 -8.05
C VAL A 152 -10.16 -6.53 -7.28
N ALA A 153 -9.09 -6.01 -7.91
CA ALA A 153 -8.21 -5.03 -7.27
C ALA A 153 -8.96 -3.75 -6.87
N HIS A 154 -9.80 -3.18 -7.76
CA HIS A 154 -10.64 -2.02 -7.45
C HIS A 154 -11.55 -2.28 -6.25
N ASN A 155 -12.21 -3.45 -6.23
CA ASN A 155 -13.08 -3.84 -5.11
C ASN A 155 -12.31 -4.03 -3.80
N ILE A 156 -11.08 -4.56 -3.84
CA ILE A 156 -10.23 -4.68 -2.64
C ILE A 156 -9.84 -3.30 -2.14
N TYR A 157 -9.36 -2.37 -2.99
CA TYR A 157 -9.04 -1.01 -2.58
C TYR A 157 -10.22 -0.30 -1.94
N ALA A 158 -11.42 -0.46 -2.49
CA ALA A 158 -12.62 0.17 -1.97
C ALA A 158 -13.16 -0.47 -0.69
N GLY A 159 -13.05 -1.80 -0.59
CA GLY A 159 -13.67 -2.58 0.49
C GLY A 159 -12.75 -2.88 1.67
N CYS A 160 -11.42 -2.90 1.50
CA CYS A 160 -10.52 -3.11 2.64
C CYS A 160 -10.37 -1.85 3.51
N ASP A 161 -10.06 -2.06 4.79
CA ASP A 161 -9.77 -0.98 5.74
C ASP A 161 -8.29 -0.59 5.67
N ALA A 162 -7.40 -1.57 5.54
CA ALA A 162 -5.96 -1.35 5.39
C ALA A 162 -5.40 -2.12 4.21
N LEU A 163 -4.30 -1.61 3.63
CA LEU A 163 -3.55 -2.30 2.58
C LEU A 163 -2.10 -2.55 3.00
N LEU A 164 -1.67 -3.81 2.90
CA LEU A 164 -0.35 -4.26 3.33
C LEU A 164 0.64 -4.25 2.16
N VAL A 165 1.77 -3.54 2.32
CA VAL A 165 2.85 -3.46 1.32
C VAL A 165 4.22 -3.62 2.01
N PRO A 166 4.59 -4.82 2.48
CA PRO A 166 5.79 -5.05 3.30
C PRO A 166 7.04 -5.32 2.46
N SER A 167 7.17 -4.70 1.29
CA SER A 167 8.18 -5.00 0.30
C SER A 167 9.62 -4.94 0.83
N ARG A 168 10.48 -5.87 0.42
CA ARG A 168 11.92 -5.89 0.69
C ARG A 168 12.59 -4.66 0.06
N PHE A 169 12.20 -4.31 -1.14
CA PHE A 169 12.51 -3.04 -1.81
C PHE A 169 11.37 -2.64 -2.73
N GLU A 170 11.08 -1.34 -2.81
CA GLU A 170 9.98 -0.81 -3.61
C GLU A 170 10.39 0.53 -4.23
N PRO A 171 10.88 0.55 -5.49
CA PRO A 171 11.39 1.76 -6.10
C PRO A 171 10.44 2.96 -6.04
N CYS A 172 9.17 2.74 -6.35
CA CYS A 172 8.12 3.74 -6.23
C CYS A 172 6.95 3.23 -5.39
N GLY A 173 6.35 2.10 -5.82
CA GLY A 173 5.06 1.64 -5.33
C GLY A 173 3.92 2.53 -5.84
N LEU A 174 2.93 1.93 -6.51
CA LEU A 174 1.69 2.62 -6.86
C LEU A 174 0.54 2.14 -5.96
N THR A 175 0.66 0.93 -5.45
CA THR A 175 -0.37 0.24 -4.65
C THR A 175 -0.76 1.05 -3.42
N GLN A 176 0.19 1.64 -2.67
CA GLN A 176 -0.10 2.49 -1.53
C GLN A 176 -0.73 3.83 -1.93
N LEU A 177 -0.38 4.37 -3.12
CA LEU A 177 -1.00 5.61 -3.62
C LEU A 177 -2.47 5.38 -3.98
N ILE A 178 -2.75 4.26 -4.65
CA ILE A 178 -4.12 3.85 -4.98
C ILE A 178 -4.90 3.57 -3.69
N ALA A 179 -4.30 2.85 -2.73
CA ALA A 179 -4.91 2.58 -1.43
C ALA A 179 -5.34 3.86 -0.73
N MET A 180 -4.46 4.85 -0.61
CA MET A 180 -4.78 6.16 -0.05
C MET A 180 -5.93 6.84 -0.79
N ARG A 181 -5.91 6.83 -2.12
CA ARG A 181 -6.98 7.41 -2.95
C ARG A 181 -8.34 6.77 -2.68
N TYR A 182 -8.38 5.47 -2.36
CA TYR A 182 -9.59 4.72 -2.03
C TYR A 182 -9.86 4.68 -0.51
N GLY A 183 -9.08 5.38 0.31
CA GLY A 183 -9.23 5.41 1.76
C GLY A 183 -8.95 4.07 2.45
N ALA A 184 -8.08 3.26 1.86
CA ALA A 184 -7.49 2.09 2.50
C ALA A 184 -6.15 2.50 3.11
N VAL A 185 -6.02 2.38 4.44
CA VAL A 185 -4.84 2.87 5.17
C VAL A 185 -3.62 1.98 4.87
N PRO A 186 -2.50 2.52 4.36
CA PRO A 186 -1.34 1.71 4.04
C PRO A 186 -0.56 1.27 5.29
N ILE A 187 -0.16 -0.02 5.30
CA ILE A 187 0.79 -0.60 6.26
C ILE A 187 2.01 -1.03 5.46
N VAL A 188 3.15 -0.34 5.62
CA VAL A 188 4.27 -0.47 4.69
C VAL A 188 5.63 -0.58 5.38
N ARG A 189 6.62 -1.18 4.70
CA ARG A 189 8.01 -1.04 5.09
C ARG A 189 8.60 0.29 4.58
N GLU A 190 9.46 0.92 5.39
CA GLU A 190 10.14 2.17 5.03
C GLU A 190 11.28 1.93 4.03
N THR A 191 10.94 1.74 2.76
CA THR A 191 11.88 1.58 1.64
C THR A 191 11.38 2.32 0.40
N GLY A 192 12.29 2.87 -0.37
CA GLY A 192 12.01 3.52 -1.65
C GLY A 192 10.82 4.48 -1.60
N GLY A 193 9.92 4.34 -2.57
CA GLY A 193 8.74 5.20 -2.66
C GLY A 193 7.72 5.00 -1.54
N LEU A 194 7.72 3.87 -0.84
CA LEU A 194 6.86 3.67 0.33
C LEU A 194 7.25 4.65 1.44
N LYS A 195 8.54 4.80 1.73
CA LYS A 195 9.05 5.76 2.72
C LYS A 195 8.79 7.21 2.30
N ASP A 196 8.87 7.52 1.00
CA ASP A 196 8.65 8.87 0.51
C ASP A 196 7.16 9.27 0.54
N THR A 197 6.24 8.32 0.51
CA THR A 197 4.80 8.56 0.36
C THR A 197 3.96 8.28 1.60
N VAL A 198 4.42 7.39 2.49
CA VAL A 198 3.70 7.01 3.71
C VAL A 198 4.45 7.54 4.93
N GLN A 199 3.80 8.42 5.68
CA GLN A 199 4.31 8.97 6.93
C GLN A 199 3.70 8.21 8.11
N PRO A 200 4.52 7.78 9.09
CA PRO A 200 4.02 7.03 10.23
C PRO A 200 2.97 7.82 11.02
N TYR A 201 1.91 7.13 11.43
CA TYR A 201 0.88 7.72 12.27
C TYR A 201 1.44 8.13 13.62
N ASN A 202 1.22 9.40 13.99
CA ASN A 202 1.53 9.94 15.31
C ASN A 202 0.23 10.08 16.13
N MET A 203 0.10 9.24 17.15
CA MET A 203 -1.11 9.20 17.99
C MET A 203 -1.29 10.45 18.87
N PHE A 204 -0.23 11.18 19.18
CA PHE A 204 -0.29 12.37 20.03
C PHE A 204 -0.81 13.60 19.27
N GLU A 205 -0.47 13.69 17.99
CA GLU A 205 -0.83 14.81 17.12
C GLU A 205 -1.98 14.46 16.16
N ASN A 206 -2.38 13.19 16.09
CA ASN A 206 -3.31 12.65 15.10
C ASN A 206 -2.89 13.00 13.64
N THR A 207 -1.59 12.87 13.36
CA THR A 207 -0.99 13.14 12.05
C THR A 207 -0.41 11.85 11.43
N GLY A 208 0.11 11.95 10.21
CA GLY A 208 0.56 10.78 9.44
C GLY A 208 -0.55 10.21 8.57
N ASN A 209 -0.21 9.21 7.74
CA ASN A 209 -1.12 8.67 6.73
C ASN A 209 -0.94 7.16 6.52
N GLY A 210 -0.46 6.44 7.54
CA GLY A 210 -0.31 5.00 7.53
C GLY A 210 0.53 4.47 8.68
N PHE A 211 0.79 3.18 8.66
CA PHE A 211 1.63 2.51 9.66
C PHE A 211 2.90 1.99 8.97
N THR A 212 4.04 2.24 9.59
CA THR A 212 5.33 1.92 8.99
C THR A 212 6.19 1.07 9.92
N PHE A 213 7.12 0.31 9.35
CA PHE A 213 8.21 -0.35 10.03
C PHE A 213 9.50 -0.22 9.21
N ASP A 214 10.66 -0.12 9.87
CA ASP A 214 11.93 0.24 9.23
C ASP A 214 12.74 -0.96 8.75
N ARG A 215 12.92 -1.99 9.58
CA ARG A 215 13.76 -3.15 9.28
C ARG A 215 12.92 -4.29 8.70
N TYR A 216 13.54 -5.10 7.83
CA TYR A 216 12.91 -6.25 7.20
C TYR A 216 12.83 -7.42 8.19
N GLU A 217 11.92 -7.33 9.16
CA GLU A 217 11.72 -8.27 10.26
C GLU A 217 10.23 -8.51 10.51
N SER A 218 9.84 -9.79 10.66
CA SER A 218 8.44 -10.19 10.87
C SER A 218 7.85 -9.59 12.14
N GLY A 219 8.63 -9.47 13.22
CA GLY A 219 8.17 -8.86 14.48
C GLY A 219 7.78 -7.40 14.34
N LEU A 220 8.50 -6.63 13.50
CA LEU A 220 8.18 -5.23 13.26
C LEU A 220 6.95 -5.05 12.35
N LEU A 221 6.78 -5.94 11.37
CA LEU A 221 5.55 -6.00 10.59
C LEU A 221 4.34 -6.33 11.48
N TYR A 222 4.49 -7.32 12.37
CA TYR A 222 3.46 -7.68 13.34
C TYR A 222 3.07 -6.49 14.22
N ASP A 223 4.05 -5.76 14.75
CA ASP A 223 3.82 -4.54 15.53
C ASP A 223 3.07 -3.47 14.73
N ALA A 224 3.49 -3.21 13.49
CA ALA A 224 2.82 -2.22 12.62
C ALA A 224 1.35 -2.58 12.36
N ILE A 225 1.05 -3.86 12.11
CA ILE A 225 -0.33 -4.35 11.96
C ILE A 225 -1.12 -4.18 13.27
N ASN A 226 -0.54 -4.52 14.42
CA ASN A 226 -1.23 -4.38 15.70
C ASN A 226 -1.50 -2.91 16.07
N ARG A 227 -0.57 -1.99 15.78
CA ARG A 227 -0.83 -0.55 15.95
C ARG A 227 -1.99 -0.07 15.07
N ALA A 228 -2.08 -0.57 13.85
CA ALA A 228 -3.20 -0.30 12.97
C ALA A 228 -4.52 -0.86 13.53
N LYS A 229 -4.54 -2.12 13.98
CA LYS A 229 -5.70 -2.75 14.61
C LYS A 229 -6.13 -1.99 15.86
N THR A 230 -5.19 -1.62 16.73
CA THR A 230 -5.48 -0.85 17.95
C THR A 230 -6.17 0.48 17.59
N LEU A 231 -5.65 1.24 16.65
CA LEU A 231 -6.30 2.49 16.25
C LEU A 231 -7.69 2.24 15.64
N TYR A 232 -7.83 1.22 14.80
CA TYR A 232 -9.08 0.87 14.12
C TYR A 232 -10.19 0.52 15.12
N PHE A 233 -9.89 -0.27 16.15
CA PHE A 233 -10.87 -0.77 17.11
C PHE A 233 -11.07 0.18 18.30
N GLU A 234 -10.03 0.85 18.79
CA GLU A 234 -10.09 1.63 20.01
C GLU A 234 -10.31 3.13 19.79
N ASN A 235 -9.93 3.66 18.60
CA ASN A 235 -10.10 5.08 18.27
C ASN A 235 -10.57 5.27 16.82
N ARG A 236 -11.79 4.86 16.57
CA ARG A 236 -12.39 4.92 15.24
C ARG A 236 -12.41 6.32 14.64
N LYS A 237 -12.58 7.36 15.47
CA LYS A 237 -12.54 8.74 14.99
C LYS A 237 -11.20 9.10 14.36
N SER A 238 -10.09 8.78 15.02
CA SER A 238 -8.76 9.06 14.48
C SER A 238 -8.44 8.21 13.27
N TRP A 239 -8.96 6.99 13.19
CA TRP A 239 -8.89 6.17 11.99
C TRP A 239 -9.63 6.82 10.81
N ASP A 240 -10.86 7.24 11.02
CA ASP A 240 -11.68 7.90 10.01
C ASP A 240 -11.07 9.23 9.56
N ASP A 241 -10.49 10.02 10.48
CA ASP A 241 -9.74 11.24 10.17
C ASP A 241 -8.52 10.93 9.25
N MET A 242 -7.83 9.80 9.47
CA MET A 242 -6.71 9.36 8.62
C MET A 242 -7.22 8.95 7.23
N VAL A 243 -8.30 8.19 7.13
CA VAL A 243 -8.93 7.82 5.85
C VAL A 243 -9.24 9.06 5.01
N ILE A 244 -9.87 10.07 5.61
CA ILE A 244 -10.21 11.32 4.92
C ILE A 244 -8.95 12.09 4.51
N ARG A 245 -7.94 12.12 5.35
CA ARG A 245 -6.65 12.77 5.06
C ARG A 245 -5.95 12.11 3.88
N ASP A 246 -5.96 10.78 3.82
CA ASP A 246 -5.38 10.01 2.73
C ASP A 246 -6.07 10.26 1.41
N MET A 247 -7.41 10.26 1.40
CA MET A 247 -8.19 10.53 0.19
C MET A 247 -8.01 11.95 -0.36
N ASN A 248 -7.70 12.92 0.51
CA ASN A 248 -7.41 14.31 0.12
C ASN A 248 -5.96 14.53 -0.32
N LYS A 249 -5.08 13.53 -0.20
CA LYS A 249 -3.69 13.66 -0.63
C LYS A 249 -3.60 13.69 -2.14
N ASP A 250 -2.92 14.70 -2.68
CA ASP A 250 -2.63 14.75 -4.12
C ASP A 250 -1.60 13.68 -4.48
N VAL A 251 -2.06 12.64 -5.17
CA VAL A 251 -1.27 11.53 -5.68
C VAL A 251 -1.29 11.47 -7.22
N SER A 252 -1.70 12.55 -7.87
CA SER A 252 -1.81 12.66 -9.33
C SER A 252 -0.46 12.76 -10.03
N TRP A 253 -0.48 12.56 -11.35
CA TRP A 253 0.67 12.79 -12.22
C TRP A 253 1.05 14.26 -12.38
N GLU A 254 0.15 15.22 -12.16
CA GLU A 254 0.39 16.65 -12.33
C GLU A 254 1.57 17.13 -11.49
N LYS A 255 1.61 16.70 -10.21
CA LYS A 255 2.70 17.03 -9.30
C LYS A 255 4.04 16.49 -9.79
N SER A 256 4.05 15.24 -10.26
CA SER A 256 5.26 14.61 -10.81
C SER A 256 5.69 15.28 -12.11
N ALA A 257 4.75 15.54 -13.03
CA ALA A 257 4.99 16.19 -14.30
C ALA A 257 5.62 17.59 -14.11
N LYS A 258 5.15 18.35 -13.11
CA LYS A 258 5.76 19.65 -12.78
C LYS A 258 7.23 19.49 -12.36
N GLN A 259 7.56 18.53 -11.52
CA GLN A 259 8.95 18.26 -11.11
C GLN A 259 9.82 17.86 -12.31
N TYR A 260 9.27 17.05 -13.24
CA TYR A 260 9.96 16.73 -14.50
C TYR A 260 10.24 17.96 -15.34
N LYS A 261 9.22 18.82 -15.52
CA LYS A 261 9.37 20.06 -16.27
C LYS A 261 10.44 20.95 -15.63
N ASP A 262 10.42 21.14 -14.33
CA ASP A 262 11.40 21.95 -13.60
C ASP A 262 12.83 21.38 -13.77
N MET A 263 12.97 20.05 -13.70
CA MET A 263 14.24 19.37 -13.97
C MET A 263 14.75 19.67 -15.41
N TYR A 264 13.91 19.51 -16.42
CA TYR A 264 14.31 19.76 -17.81
C TYR A 264 14.68 21.23 -18.06
N VAL A 265 13.90 22.17 -17.51
CA VAL A 265 14.21 23.60 -17.59
C VAL A 265 15.57 23.92 -16.95
N GLY A 266 15.88 23.30 -15.80
CA GLY A 266 17.16 23.45 -15.13
C GLY A 266 18.36 22.86 -15.88
N LEU A 267 18.12 21.98 -16.88
CA LEU A 267 19.15 21.37 -17.72
C LEU A 267 19.40 22.15 -19.01
N THR A 268 18.47 23.02 -19.39
CA THR A 268 18.63 23.84 -20.62
C THR A 268 19.64 24.96 -20.35
N PRO A 269 20.68 25.14 -21.16
CA PRO A 269 21.56 26.30 -21.05
C PRO A 269 20.72 27.59 -21.06
N ARG A 270 20.98 28.49 -20.12
CA ARG A 270 20.45 29.87 -20.22
C ARG A 270 21.38 30.63 -21.19
N ASP A 271 20.83 31.01 -22.35
CA ASP A 271 21.51 31.91 -23.28
C ASP A 271 21.87 33.26 -22.63
#